data_5d8bc7bd6b6ca259de920aa609b44203
#
_entry.id   5d8bc7bd6b6ca259de920aa609b44203
#
_cell.length_a   1.000
_cell.length_b   1.000
_cell.length_c   1.000
_cell.angle_alpha   90.00
_cell.angle_beta   90.00
_cell.angle_gamma   90.00
#
_symmetry.space_group_name_H-M   'P 1'
#
loop_
_entity.id
_entity.type
_entity.pdbx_description
1 polymer ?
#
loop_
_entity_poly.entity_id
_entity_poly.type
_entity_poly.pdbx_seq_one_letter_code
_entity_poly.pdbx_strand_id
1 'polypeptide(L)'
;MRLSPRKDKYYMNNEVVRVLVTSPLGVGGVTNMMIHIQEHLDKSKINFDYLVFHDRHEPMEDKVLSLGSKKYVASADNVKFRPFRRIWRINEIRKVCKRNHIKILHYNADCAADMTNIIGAKLGGVQYITIHSHNAGFGAAGNGIRFISKILKPLIPLFCNNFYGCSELAARFLFPRSIIESGRCSVLPNGIDLEKYDYNEAVRREIRKKLNLEGKYVVGHAGRFSDQKNHSFLLDIFQAVHRKNPNTVLLLFGVGELQEAMKNKARTLGIEDAVIFYGASNEMNKMWQAMDVFVMPSLHEGLPVTGVEAQASGLPCVFSDAITKEVGLTSNTEFLSLQEKPDVWAEHVLKYMNVQRKSERKILEQAGYDIQQTADTFAQLYLNVAEKL
;
A
#
# COMPACT_ATOMS: atom_id res chain seq x y z
N MET A 1 28.53 -10.23 39.57
CA MET A 1 27.11 -10.51 39.83
C MET A 1 26.49 -11.01 38.53
N ARG A 2 26.28 -12.33 38.43
CA ARG A 2 25.81 -12.97 37.17
C ARG A 2 24.29 -12.76 37.06
N LEU A 3 23.85 -12.07 36.01
CA LEU A 3 22.43 -12.03 35.64
C LEU A 3 22.07 -13.38 34.99
N SER A 4 21.28 -14.15 35.69
CA SER A 4 20.72 -15.41 35.22
C SER A 4 19.68 -15.10 34.09
N PRO A 5 19.62 -15.93 33.04
CA PRO A 5 18.57 -15.80 32.04
C PRO A 5 17.24 -16.21 32.68
N ARG A 6 16.27 -15.31 32.73
CA ARG A 6 14.88 -15.68 32.99
C ARG A 6 14.38 -16.51 31.81
N LYS A 7 14.45 -17.84 32.02
CA LYS A 7 13.86 -18.83 31.13
C LYS A 7 12.34 -18.75 31.17
N ASP A 8 11.78 -18.67 30.00
CA ASP A 8 10.58 -19.37 29.50
C ASP A 8 9.62 -19.88 30.61
N LYS A 9 8.74 -19.00 31.06
CA LYS A 9 7.51 -19.37 31.73
C LYS A 9 6.43 -18.53 31.12
N TYR A 10 5.62 -19.14 30.26
CA TYR A 10 4.22 -18.84 29.88
C TYR A 10 3.94 -19.21 28.42
N TYR A 11 4.15 -20.49 28.08
CA TYR A 11 3.41 -21.14 27.00
C TYR A 11 2.51 -22.21 27.62
N MET A 12 1.46 -21.81 28.31
CA MET A 12 0.43 -22.71 28.81
C MET A 12 -0.97 -22.18 28.45
N ASN A 13 -1.18 -21.87 27.17
CA ASN A 13 -2.44 -22.02 26.45
C ASN A 13 -2.06 -22.12 24.97
N ASN A 14 -2.28 -23.31 24.38
CA ASN A 14 -1.99 -23.62 22.98
C ASN A 14 -2.97 -22.91 22.00
N GLU A 15 -3.49 -21.75 22.36
CA GLU A 15 -4.41 -21.02 21.48
C GLU A 15 -3.65 -19.97 20.64
N VAL A 16 -3.82 -20.07 19.32
CA VAL A 16 -3.29 -19.10 18.37
C VAL A 16 -3.90 -17.72 18.65
N VAL A 17 -3.06 -16.70 18.85
CA VAL A 17 -3.51 -15.32 19.00
C VAL A 17 -4.23 -14.86 17.73
N ARG A 18 -5.50 -14.49 17.85
CA ARG A 18 -6.33 -14.04 16.72
C ARG A 18 -6.45 -12.52 16.75
N VAL A 19 -6.01 -11.85 15.69
CA VAL A 19 -6.13 -10.41 15.50
C VAL A 19 -7.16 -10.14 14.42
N LEU A 20 -8.22 -9.41 14.76
CA LEU A 20 -9.18 -8.96 13.75
C LEU A 20 -8.59 -7.79 12.97
N VAL A 21 -8.53 -7.91 11.66
CA VAL A 21 -8.02 -6.88 10.74
C VAL A 21 -9.16 -6.31 9.92
N THR A 22 -9.28 -4.99 9.84
CA THR A 22 -10.18 -4.37 8.86
C THR A 22 -9.45 -4.19 7.53
N SER A 23 -9.89 -4.88 6.52
CA SER A 23 -9.41 -4.68 5.14
C SER A 23 -10.50 -5.12 4.17
N PRO A 24 -10.81 -4.33 3.14
CA PRO A 24 -11.57 -4.88 2.02
C PRO A 24 -10.73 -6.02 1.42
N LEU A 25 -11.36 -7.14 1.08
CA LEU A 25 -10.66 -8.27 0.44
C LEU A 25 -10.61 -8.13 -1.10
N GLY A 26 -10.68 -6.89 -1.57
CA GLY A 26 -10.50 -6.51 -2.97
C GLY A 26 -9.03 -6.40 -3.36
N VAL A 27 -8.76 -6.16 -4.64
CA VAL A 27 -7.39 -5.88 -5.12
C VAL A 27 -7.00 -4.45 -4.74
N GLY A 28 -6.07 -4.30 -3.80
CA GLY A 28 -5.62 -2.99 -3.32
C GLY A 28 -4.37 -3.07 -2.47
N GLY A 29 -3.65 -1.95 -2.32
CA GLY A 29 -2.36 -1.89 -1.62
C GLY A 29 -2.43 -2.36 -0.18
N VAL A 30 -3.43 -1.90 0.59
CA VAL A 30 -3.61 -2.29 2.01
C VAL A 30 -3.95 -3.77 2.14
N THR A 31 -4.84 -4.29 1.28
CA THR A 31 -5.20 -5.72 1.28
C THR A 31 -3.99 -6.59 1.01
N ASN A 32 -3.23 -6.28 -0.05
CA ASN A 32 -2.03 -7.04 -0.41
C ASN A 32 -0.99 -7.00 0.72
N MET A 33 -0.75 -5.81 1.31
CA MET A 33 0.16 -5.68 2.45
C MET A 33 -0.24 -6.58 3.62
N MET A 34 -1.51 -6.55 4.04
CA MET A 34 -1.97 -7.36 5.17
C MET A 34 -1.88 -8.86 4.88
N ILE A 35 -2.15 -9.29 3.64
CA ILE A 35 -1.99 -10.67 3.20
C ILE A 35 -0.50 -11.07 3.20
N HIS A 36 0.38 -10.23 2.66
CA HIS A 36 1.82 -10.51 2.66
C HIS A 36 2.38 -10.58 4.07
N ILE A 37 1.97 -9.69 4.99
CA ILE A 37 2.32 -9.80 6.41
C ILE A 37 1.87 -11.16 6.95
N GLN A 38 0.61 -11.55 6.71
CA GLN A 38 0.06 -12.82 7.18
C GLN A 38 0.80 -14.04 6.62
N GLU A 39 1.23 -13.99 5.37
CA GLU A 39 2.03 -15.08 4.75
C GLU A 39 3.34 -15.32 5.50
N HIS A 40 3.94 -14.28 6.08
CA HIS A 40 5.20 -14.31 6.81
C HIS A 40 5.06 -14.48 8.33
N LEU A 41 3.84 -14.54 8.87
CA LEU A 41 3.60 -14.84 10.28
C LEU A 41 3.79 -16.34 10.59
N ASP A 42 4.28 -16.64 11.79
CA ASP A 42 4.19 -17.98 12.38
C ASP A 42 2.74 -18.25 12.80
N LYS A 43 1.99 -18.90 11.90
CA LYS A 43 0.55 -19.15 12.06
C LYS A 43 0.21 -20.11 13.21
N SER A 44 1.20 -20.77 13.77
CA SER A 44 1.03 -21.58 14.98
C SER A 44 0.91 -20.72 16.26
N LYS A 45 1.37 -19.46 16.21
CA LYS A 45 1.36 -18.52 17.33
C LYS A 45 0.36 -17.39 17.14
N ILE A 46 0.28 -16.85 15.92
CA ILE A 46 -0.57 -15.69 15.62
C ILE A 46 -1.14 -15.81 14.20
N ASN A 47 -2.39 -15.43 14.04
CA ASN A 47 -3.01 -15.32 12.72
C ASN A 47 -4.02 -14.18 12.67
N PHE A 48 -4.34 -13.73 11.45
CA PHE A 48 -5.31 -12.68 11.20
C PHE A 48 -6.68 -13.26 10.84
N ASP A 49 -7.74 -12.56 11.29
CA ASP A 49 -9.10 -12.70 10.80
C ASP A 49 -9.53 -11.38 10.16
N TYR A 50 -10.44 -11.42 9.20
CA TYR A 50 -10.79 -10.23 8.43
C TYR A 50 -12.22 -9.77 8.70
N LEU A 51 -12.38 -8.46 8.97
CA LEU A 51 -13.66 -7.78 9.06
C LEU A 51 -13.91 -6.97 7.79
N VAL A 52 -14.94 -7.34 7.05
CA VAL A 52 -15.38 -6.64 5.83
C VAL A 52 -16.71 -5.94 6.03
N PHE A 53 -16.97 -4.90 5.22
CA PHE A 53 -18.15 -4.05 5.35
C PHE A 53 -19.21 -4.29 4.27
N HIS A 54 -18.98 -5.24 3.38
CA HIS A 54 -19.90 -5.66 2.34
C HIS A 54 -20.02 -7.18 2.35
N ASP A 55 -21.27 -7.67 2.20
CA ASP A 55 -21.56 -9.10 2.13
C ASP A 55 -21.55 -9.55 0.68
N ARG A 56 -20.35 -9.67 0.13
CA ARG A 56 -20.12 -10.20 -1.21
C ARG A 56 -18.80 -10.97 -1.24
N HIS A 57 -18.65 -11.85 -2.23
CA HIS A 57 -17.37 -12.49 -2.48
C HIS A 57 -16.38 -11.47 -3.06
N GLU A 58 -15.19 -11.42 -2.49
CA GLU A 58 -14.14 -10.49 -2.87
C GLU A 58 -12.93 -11.25 -3.46
N PRO A 59 -12.18 -10.65 -4.40
CA PRO A 59 -11.12 -11.36 -5.14
C PRO A 59 -10.04 -12.05 -4.29
N MET A 60 -9.73 -11.52 -3.10
CA MET A 60 -8.70 -12.07 -2.20
C MET A 60 -9.27 -12.94 -1.08
N GLU A 61 -10.57 -13.19 -1.08
CA GLU A 61 -11.24 -13.95 -0.02
C GLU A 61 -10.71 -15.38 0.09
N ASP A 62 -10.67 -16.11 -1.02
CA ASP A 62 -10.18 -17.50 -1.02
C ASP A 62 -8.74 -17.59 -0.54
N LYS A 63 -7.92 -16.61 -0.90
CA LYS A 63 -6.52 -16.51 -0.46
C LYS A 63 -6.43 -16.41 1.06
N VAL A 64 -7.16 -15.49 1.70
CA VAL A 64 -7.07 -15.32 3.17
C VAL A 64 -7.66 -16.52 3.90
N LEU A 65 -8.73 -17.12 3.39
CA LEU A 65 -9.30 -18.34 3.95
C LEU A 65 -8.31 -19.51 3.88
N SER A 66 -7.57 -19.67 2.78
CA SER A 66 -6.51 -20.69 2.64
C SER A 66 -5.35 -20.49 3.62
N LEU A 67 -5.14 -19.27 4.12
CA LEU A 67 -4.16 -18.94 5.17
C LEU A 67 -4.71 -19.22 6.60
N GLY A 68 -5.91 -19.78 6.72
CA GLY A 68 -6.53 -20.12 8.00
C GLY A 68 -7.26 -18.96 8.68
N SER A 69 -7.60 -17.89 7.95
CA SER A 69 -8.41 -16.78 8.45
C SER A 69 -9.88 -17.12 8.52
N LYS A 70 -10.60 -16.38 9.38
CA LYS A 70 -12.05 -16.26 9.33
C LYS A 70 -12.45 -14.93 8.72
N LYS A 71 -13.52 -14.91 7.93
CA LYS A 71 -14.15 -13.68 7.44
C LYS A 71 -15.34 -13.34 8.32
N TYR A 72 -15.40 -12.11 8.77
CA TYR A 72 -16.54 -11.53 9.48
C TYR A 72 -17.13 -10.39 8.67
N VAL A 73 -18.45 -10.31 8.63
CA VAL A 73 -19.18 -9.29 7.86
C VAL A 73 -19.93 -8.35 8.80
N ALA A 74 -19.68 -7.05 8.66
CA ALA A 74 -20.42 -5.99 9.34
C ALA A 74 -21.06 -5.06 8.29
N SER A 75 -21.98 -5.60 7.49
CA SER A 75 -22.61 -4.89 6.38
C SER A 75 -23.71 -3.94 6.86
N ALA A 76 -23.81 -2.81 6.15
CA ALA A 76 -24.91 -1.87 6.23
C ALA A 76 -25.57 -1.67 4.84
N ASP A 77 -25.41 -2.61 3.94
CA ASP A 77 -25.86 -2.50 2.52
C ASP A 77 -27.40 -2.45 2.43
N ASN A 78 -28.10 -3.16 3.34
CA ASN A 78 -29.56 -3.17 3.41
C ASN A 78 -30.18 -1.86 3.94
N VAL A 79 -29.35 -0.92 4.43
CA VAL A 79 -29.85 0.35 4.99
C VAL A 79 -29.95 1.38 3.86
N LYS A 80 -31.17 1.69 3.43
CA LYS A 80 -31.42 2.62 2.31
C LYS A 80 -31.01 4.06 2.65
N PHE A 81 -31.27 4.54 3.87
CA PHE A 81 -30.97 5.92 4.26
C PHE A 81 -29.52 6.07 4.69
N ARG A 82 -28.71 6.75 3.86
CA ARG A 82 -27.25 6.88 4.02
C ARG A 82 -26.76 7.32 5.42
N PRO A 83 -27.35 8.33 6.10
CA PRO A 83 -26.91 8.73 7.43
C PRO A 83 -27.00 7.60 8.48
N PHE A 84 -28.06 6.75 8.41
CA PHE A 84 -28.23 5.63 9.32
C PHE A 84 -27.26 4.46 9.06
N ARG A 85 -26.64 4.38 7.90
CA ARG A 85 -25.66 3.33 7.59
C ARG A 85 -24.50 3.30 8.57
N ARG A 86 -24.03 4.46 9.04
CA ARG A 86 -22.94 4.54 10.02
C ARG A 86 -23.37 3.99 11.38
N ILE A 87 -24.53 4.41 11.88
CA ILE A 87 -25.08 3.94 13.15
C ILE A 87 -25.33 2.43 13.09
N TRP A 88 -25.90 1.96 11.98
CA TRP A 88 -26.14 0.54 11.77
C TRP A 88 -24.82 -0.23 11.79
N ARG A 89 -23.80 0.23 11.10
CA ARG A 89 -22.47 -0.41 11.05
C ARG A 89 -21.81 -0.49 12.44
N ILE A 90 -21.92 0.54 13.26
CA ILE A 90 -21.48 0.51 14.66
C ILE A 90 -22.08 -0.70 15.38
N ASN A 91 -23.40 -0.91 15.23
CA ASN A 91 -24.08 -2.02 15.89
C ASN A 91 -23.69 -3.39 15.32
N GLU A 92 -23.51 -3.51 14.00
CA GLU A 92 -23.06 -4.77 13.39
C GLU A 92 -21.62 -5.12 13.81
N ILE A 93 -20.70 -4.17 13.83
CA ILE A 93 -19.33 -4.38 14.35
C ILE A 93 -19.38 -4.80 15.82
N ARG A 94 -20.20 -4.10 16.65
CA ARG A 94 -20.40 -4.47 18.06
C ARG A 94 -20.87 -5.92 18.19
N LYS A 95 -21.87 -6.34 17.40
CA LYS A 95 -22.39 -7.72 17.41
C LYS A 95 -21.32 -8.73 17.02
N VAL A 96 -20.57 -8.47 15.94
CA VAL A 96 -19.47 -9.34 15.47
C VAL A 96 -18.44 -9.50 16.58
N CYS A 97 -17.92 -8.41 17.11
CA CYS A 97 -16.89 -8.44 18.15
C CYS A 97 -17.36 -9.14 19.42
N LYS A 98 -18.58 -8.87 19.87
CA LYS A 98 -19.14 -9.50 21.09
C LYS A 98 -19.38 -10.99 20.93
N ARG A 99 -19.99 -11.42 19.80
CA ARG A 99 -20.32 -12.84 19.55
C ARG A 99 -19.08 -13.72 19.37
N ASN A 100 -18.02 -13.15 18.81
CA ASN A 100 -16.78 -13.89 18.50
C ASN A 100 -15.66 -13.62 19.52
N HIS A 101 -15.98 -12.95 20.64
CA HIS A 101 -15.05 -12.65 21.72
C HIS A 101 -13.74 -11.98 21.27
N ILE A 102 -13.85 -11.08 20.27
CA ILE A 102 -12.69 -10.37 19.69
C ILE A 102 -12.08 -9.45 20.75
N LYS A 103 -10.78 -9.64 21.04
CA LYS A 103 -10.01 -8.85 22.00
C LYS A 103 -9.10 -7.83 21.37
N ILE A 104 -8.54 -8.15 20.20
CA ILE A 104 -7.52 -7.37 19.50
C ILE A 104 -8.04 -6.98 18.13
N LEU A 105 -7.95 -5.70 17.79
CA LEU A 105 -8.30 -5.16 16.47
C LEU A 105 -7.13 -4.38 15.88
N HIS A 106 -6.75 -4.70 14.65
CA HIS A 106 -5.94 -3.86 13.78
C HIS A 106 -6.83 -3.15 12.77
N TYR A 107 -7.00 -1.85 12.94
CA TYR A 107 -7.88 -1.05 12.11
C TYR A 107 -7.08 -0.27 11.05
N ASN A 108 -7.18 -0.67 9.80
CA ASN A 108 -6.66 0.10 8.67
C ASN A 108 -7.63 1.24 8.36
N ALA A 109 -7.20 2.48 8.56
CA ALA A 109 -8.05 3.67 8.50
C ALA A 109 -7.78 4.49 7.23
N ASP A 110 -8.87 4.84 6.54
CA ASP A 110 -8.83 5.78 5.43
C ASP A 110 -8.82 7.24 5.90
N CYS A 111 -9.55 7.54 6.96
CA CYS A 111 -9.61 8.86 7.58
C CYS A 111 -10.19 8.79 9.01
N ALA A 112 -10.17 9.91 9.75
CA ALA A 112 -10.65 9.94 11.13
C ALA A 112 -12.18 9.70 11.25
N ALA A 113 -12.96 9.80 10.17
CA ALA A 113 -14.38 9.42 10.21
C ALA A 113 -14.60 7.92 10.49
N ASP A 114 -13.58 7.08 10.32
CA ASP A 114 -13.61 5.65 10.61
C ASP A 114 -13.65 5.34 12.12
N MET A 115 -13.42 6.35 12.96
CA MET A 115 -13.64 6.25 14.40
C MET A 115 -15.04 5.75 14.78
N THR A 116 -16.04 5.97 13.94
CA THR A 116 -17.38 5.40 14.16
C THR A 116 -17.35 3.87 14.22
N ASN A 117 -16.52 3.23 13.41
CA ASN A 117 -16.34 1.77 13.39
C ASN A 117 -15.57 1.29 14.64
N ILE A 118 -14.56 2.04 15.05
CA ILE A 118 -13.75 1.77 16.25
C ILE A 118 -14.62 1.82 17.52
N ILE A 119 -15.56 2.77 17.60
CA ILE A 119 -16.56 2.85 18.68
C ILE A 119 -17.38 1.55 18.72
N GLY A 120 -17.82 1.03 17.58
CA GLY A 120 -18.54 -0.24 17.50
C GLY A 120 -17.72 -1.42 18.06
N ALA A 121 -16.42 -1.48 17.74
CA ALA A 121 -15.52 -2.50 18.26
C ALA A 121 -15.33 -2.40 19.78
N LYS A 122 -15.12 -1.18 20.33
CA LYS A 122 -15.04 -0.95 21.78
C LYS A 122 -16.32 -1.38 22.52
N LEU A 123 -17.47 -1.02 21.99
CA LEU A 123 -18.77 -1.45 22.54
C LEU A 123 -18.99 -2.97 22.42
N GLY A 124 -18.28 -3.62 21.51
CA GLY A 124 -18.25 -5.09 21.32
C GLY A 124 -17.30 -5.83 22.26
N GLY A 125 -16.52 -5.11 23.09
CA GLY A 125 -15.61 -5.70 24.07
C GLY A 125 -14.16 -5.83 23.60
N VAL A 126 -13.78 -5.19 22.48
CA VAL A 126 -12.39 -5.13 22.03
C VAL A 126 -11.56 -4.31 23.03
N GLN A 127 -10.50 -4.91 23.53
CA GLN A 127 -9.66 -4.33 24.60
C GLN A 127 -8.46 -3.56 24.03
N TYR A 128 -7.84 -4.08 22.97
CA TYR A 128 -6.69 -3.45 22.32
C TYR A 128 -6.96 -3.11 20.86
N ILE A 129 -6.75 -1.85 20.49
CA ILE A 129 -6.95 -1.36 19.13
C ILE A 129 -5.68 -0.66 18.64
N THR A 130 -5.10 -1.21 17.59
CA THR A 130 -4.13 -0.51 16.76
C THR A 130 -4.87 0.18 15.61
N ILE A 131 -4.58 1.44 15.37
CA ILE A 131 -5.07 2.19 14.21
C ILE A 131 -3.89 2.50 13.29
N HIS A 132 -4.03 2.14 11.99
CA HIS A 132 -2.99 2.28 10.99
C HIS A 132 -3.46 3.17 9.84
N SER A 133 -2.74 4.25 9.60
CA SER A 133 -3.02 5.23 8.54
C SER A 133 -2.30 4.87 7.25
N HIS A 134 -3.06 4.79 6.15
CA HIS A 134 -2.51 4.48 4.82
C HIS A 134 -2.67 5.62 3.80
N ASN A 135 -3.42 6.67 4.14
CA ASN A 135 -3.70 7.79 3.25
C ASN A 135 -3.07 9.09 3.76
N ALA A 136 -2.59 9.93 2.85
CA ALA A 136 -2.07 11.26 3.14
C ALA A 136 -3.07 12.39 2.86
N GLY A 137 -4.34 12.03 2.51
CA GLY A 137 -5.38 12.99 2.18
C GLY A 137 -6.74 12.35 1.99
N PHE A 138 -7.75 13.19 1.80
CA PHE A 138 -9.14 12.73 1.67
C PHE A 138 -9.51 12.19 0.28
N GLY A 139 -8.62 12.36 -0.73
CA GLY A 139 -8.95 11.99 -2.10
C GLY A 139 -10.29 12.60 -2.56
N ALA A 140 -11.15 11.78 -3.16
CA ALA A 140 -12.48 12.15 -3.62
C ALA A 140 -13.54 12.20 -2.51
N ALA A 141 -13.17 12.13 -1.22
CA ALA A 141 -14.14 12.14 -0.13
C ALA A 141 -14.90 13.48 -0.05
N GLY A 142 -16.23 13.38 0.06
CA GLY A 142 -17.12 14.54 0.14
C GLY A 142 -16.95 15.36 1.42
N ASN A 143 -17.43 16.61 1.40
CA ASN A 143 -17.31 17.56 2.50
C ASN A 143 -17.84 17.04 3.83
N GLY A 144 -18.89 16.23 3.85
CA GLY A 144 -19.43 15.63 5.07
C GLY A 144 -18.43 14.70 5.78
N ILE A 145 -17.68 13.90 5.03
CA ILE A 145 -16.63 13.01 5.58
C ILE A 145 -15.49 13.85 6.14
N ARG A 146 -15.07 14.90 5.43
CA ARG A 146 -14.03 15.84 5.89
C ARG A 146 -14.42 16.52 7.20
N PHE A 147 -15.66 16.97 7.29
CA PHE A 147 -16.19 17.60 8.51
C PHE A 147 -16.22 16.62 9.71
N ILE A 148 -16.76 15.42 9.51
CA ILE A 148 -16.80 14.38 10.55
C ILE A 148 -15.38 14.00 10.99
N SER A 149 -14.46 13.87 10.05
CA SER A 149 -13.05 13.57 10.35
C SER A 149 -12.40 14.66 11.20
N LYS A 150 -12.71 15.94 10.95
CA LYS A 150 -12.19 17.06 11.75
C LYS A 150 -12.66 16.97 13.21
N ILE A 151 -13.93 16.58 13.44
CA ILE A 151 -14.50 16.42 14.77
C ILE A 151 -13.94 15.19 15.49
N LEU A 152 -13.81 14.06 14.78
CA LEU A 152 -13.42 12.79 15.40
C LEU A 152 -11.92 12.62 15.58
N LYS A 153 -11.09 13.31 14.78
CA LYS A 153 -9.62 13.21 14.86
C LYS A 153 -9.08 13.42 16.28
N PRO A 154 -9.49 14.45 17.06
CA PRO A 154 -9.01 14.63 18.44
C PRO A 154 -9.39 13.50 19.40
N LEU A 155 -10.42 12.70 19.07
CA LEU A 155 -10.90 11.62 19.92
C LEU A 155 -10.16 10.29 19.73
N ILE A 156 -9.36 10.16 18.67
CA ILE A 156 -8.61 8.92 18.35
C ILE A 156 -7.83 8.40 19.58
N PRO A 157 -7.07 9.23 20.32
CA PRO A 157 -6.28 8.76 21.46
C PRO A 157 -7.09 8.16 22.63
N LEU A 158 -8.39 8.44 22.69
CA LEU A 158 -9.28 7.92 23.75
C LEU A 158 -9.74 6.49 23.48
N PHE A 159 -9.71 6.05 22.21
CA PHE A 159 -10.26 4.76 21.79
C PHE A 159 -9.19 3.78 21.33
N CYS A 160 -8.03 4.27 20.93
CA CYS A 160 -6.95 3.46 20.35
C CYS A 160 -5.74 3.40 21.28
N ASN A 161 -5.07 2.25 21.28
CA ASN A 161 -3.93 1.97 22.14
C ASN A 161 -2.60 2.18 21.43
N ASN A 162 -2.56 1.91 20.11
CA ASN A 162 -1.36 1.98 19.29
C ASN A 162 -1.63 2.67 17.94
N PHE A 163 -0.64 3.39 17.43
CA PHE A 163 -0.79 4.31 16.31
C PHE A 163 0.33 4.08 15.28
N TYR A 164 -0.03 3.63 14.09
CA TYR A 164 0.87 3.48 12.97
C TYR A 164 0.49 4.38 11.79
N GLY A 165 1.49 4.89 11.09
CA GLY A 165 1.35 5.48 9.78
C GLY A 165 2.29 4.78 8.79
N CYS A 166 1.85 4.53 7.56
CA CYS A 166 2.73 3.99 6.52
C CYS A 166 3.80 5.00 6.05
N SER A 167 3.62 6.28 6.42
CA SER A 167 4.54 7.39 6.18
C SER A 167 4.28 8.49 7.21
N GLU A 168 5.20 9.45 7.36
CA GLU A 168 4.94 10.63 8.21
C GLU A 168 3.73 11.43 7.74
N LEU A 169 3.56 11.59 6.43
CA LEU A 169 2.40 12.29 5.87
C LEU A 169 1.09 11.60 6.24
N ALA A 170 1.03 10.27 6.13
CA ALA A 170 -0.13 9.48 6.52
C ALA A 170 -0.41 9.60 8.02
N ALA A 171 0.63 9.56 8.86
CA ALA A 171 0.50 9.75 10.30
C ALA A 171 -0.07 11.15 10.64
N ARG A 172 0.50 12.21 10.07
CA ARG A 172 0.04 13.60 10.26
C ARG A 172 -1.38 13.85 9.76
N PHE A 173 -1.77 13.17 8.68
CA PHE A 173 -3.12 13.23 8.14
C PHE A 173 -4.16 12.66 9.12
N LEU A 174 -3.91 11.49 9.68
CA LEU A 174 -4.89 10.78 10.52
C LEU A 174 -4.83 11.22 11.98
N PHE A 175 -3.64 11.40 12.57
CA PHE A 175 -3.48 11.57 14.01
C PHE A 175 -3.44 13.05 14.44
N PRO A 176 -3.95 13.38 15.63
CA PRO A 176 -3.79 14.70 16.21
C PRO A 176 -2.32 14.97 16.55
N ARG A 177 -1.94 16.27 16.60
CA ARG A 177 -0.57 16.69 16.92
C ARG A 177 -0.05 16.09 18.23
N SER A 178 -0.89 15.97 19.25
CA SER A 178 -0.53 15.40 20.54
C SER A 178 0.02 13.96 20.45
N ILE A 179 -0.46 13.15 19.49
CA ILE A 179 0.05 11.79 19.25
C ILE A 179 1.39 11.84 18.52
N ILE A 180 1.52 12.72 17.53
CA ILE A 180 2.75 12.86 16.74
C ILE A 180 3.89 13.41 17.62
N GLU A 181 3.64 14.52 18.32
CA GLU A 181 4.65 15.24 19.13
C GLU A 181 5.08 14.46 20.39
N SER A 182 4.18 13.62 20.92
CA SER A 182 4.52 12.74 22.05
C SER A 182 5.31 11.48 21.66
N GLY A 183 5.59 11.26 20.38
CA GLY A 183 6.30 10.06 19.90
C GLY A 183 5.47 8.75 20.02
N ARG A 184 4.15 8.84 20.25
CA ARG A 184 3.28 7.67 20.36
C ARG A 184 2.91 7.04 19.02
N CYS A 185 3.13 7.75 17.90
CA CYS A 185 2.93 7.22 16.56
C CYS A 185 4.27 6.73 16.01
N SER A 186 4.28 5.50 15.52
CA SER A 186 5.43 4.96 14.79
C SER A 186 5.13 4.94 13.30
N VAL A 187 6.14 5.27 12.49
CA VAL A 187 6.07 5.04 11.05
C VAL A 187 6.46 3.58 10.81
N LEU A 188 5.55 2.85 10.17
CA LEU A 188 5.75 1.47 9.77
C LEU A 188 5.54 1.39 8.25
N PRO A 189 6.64 1.36 7.47
CA PRO A 189 6.56 1.28 6.01
C PRO A 189 5.82 0.02 5.56
N ASN A 190 5.18 0.11 4.39
CA ASN A 190 4.55 -1.05 3.76
C ASN A 190 5.65 -1.96 3.23
N GLY A 191 6.02 -2.98 3.98
CA GLY A 191 7.02 -3.96 3.59
C GLY A 191 6.65 -4.72 2.32
N ILE A 192 7.65 -5.05 1.54
CA ILE A 192 7.55 -5.89 0.34
C ILE A 192 8.50 -7.08 0.46
N ASP A 193 8.25 -8.13 -0.29
CA ASP A 193 9.15 -9.28 -0.40
C ASP A 193 10.39 -8.89 -1.22
N LEU A 194 11.42 -8.40 -0.53
CA LEU A 194 12.64 -7.88 -1.15
C LEU A 194 13.39 -8.93 -1.94
N GLU A 195 13.29 -10.21 -1.59
CA GLU A 195 13.92 -11.29 -2.35
C GLU A 195 13.22 -11.49 -3.69
N LYS A 196 11.89 -11.50 -3.68
CA LYS A 196 11.06 -11.65 -4.88
C LYS A 196 11.20 -10.48 -5.86
N TYR A 197 11.41 -9.26 -5.34
CA TYR A 197 11.53 -8.06 -6.16
C TYR A 197 12.98 -7.70 -6.50
N ASP A 198 13.98 -8.40 -6.00
CA ASP A 198 15.39 -8.09 -6.27
C ASP A 198 15.74 -8.15 -7.76
N TYR A 199 16.74 -7.37 -8.15
CA TYR A 199 17.18 -7.35 -9.55
C TYR A 199 17.69 -8.71 -10.00
N ASN A 200 17.19 -9.19 -11.14
CA ASN A 200 17.57 -10.47 -11.72
C ASN A 200 17.74 -10.35 -13.24
N GLU A 201 19.00 -10.39 -13.69
CA GLU A 201 19.37 -10.26 -15.10
C GLU A 201 18.82 -11.41 -15.97
N ALA A 202 18.69 -12.62 -15.45
CA ALA A 202 18.16 -13.75 -16.22
C ALA A 202 16.66 -13.55 -16.50
N VAL A 203 15.91 -13.17 -15.46
CA VAL A 203 14.48 -12.82 -15.59
C VAL A 203 14.30 -11.62 -16.53
N ARG A 204 15.18 -10.60 -16.42
CA ARG A 204 15.15 -9.44 -17.33
C ARG A 204 15.24 -9.88 -18.78
N ARG A 205 16.23 -10.71 -19.13
CA ARG A 205 16.40 -11.21 -20.51
C ARG A 205 15.19 -12.00 -20.98
N GLU A 206 14.67 -12.89 -20.15
CA GLU A 206 13.49 -13.71 -20.47
C GLU A 206 12.27 -12.83 -20.78
N ILE A 207 11.92 -11.89 -19.88
CA ILE A 207 10.73 -11.06 -20.04
C ILE A 207 10.88 -10.08 -21.22
N ARG A 208 12.06 -9.49 -21.43
CA ARG A 208 12.31 -8.61 -22.57
C ARG A 208 12.16 -9.33 -23.90
N LYS A 209 12.65 -10.58 -24.00
CA LYS A 209 12.44 -11.43 -25.16
C LYS A 209 10.96 -11.75 -25.37
N LYS A 210 10.25 -12.15 -24.31
CA LYS A 210 8.81 -12.45 -24.36
C LYS A 210 7.95 -11.27 -24.83
N LEU A 211 8.35 -10.05 -24.47
CA LEU A 211 7.64 -8.81 -24.81
C LEU A 211 8.20 -8.10 -26.05
N ASN A 212 9.16 -8.70 -26.78
CA ASN A 212 9.84 -8.09 -27.94
C ASN A 212 10.46 -6.72 -27.61
N LEU A 213 11.12 -6.60 -26.45
CA LEU A 213 11.73 -5.36 -25.96
C LEU A 213 13.27 -5.38 -26.07
N GLU A 214 13.84 -6.36 -26.75
CA GLU A 214 15.29 -6.48 -26.95
C GLU A 214 15.83 -5.25 -27.72
N GLY A 215 16.90 -4.66 -27.20
CA GLY A 215 17.49 -3.45 -27.78
C GLY A 215 16.70 -2.15 -27.56
N LYS A 216 15.50 -2.18 -27.00
CA LYS A 216 14.69 -1.00 -26.72
C LYS A 216 15.05 -0.38 -25.37
N TYR A 217 14.88 0.94 -25.22
CA TYR A 217 14.84 1.60 -23.92
C TYR A 217 13.39 1.65 -23.40
N VAL A 218 13.14 1.03 -22.25
CA VAL A 218 11.78 0.80 -21.75
C VAL A 218 11.49 1.72 -20.57
N VAL A 219 10.62 2.68 -20.81
CA VAL A 219 10.02 3.53 -19.79
C VAL A 219 8.82 2.78 -19.18
N GLY A 220 8.79 2.59 -17.87
CA GLY A 220 7.76 1.84 -17.20
C GLY A 220 6.87 2.67 -16.30
N HIS A 221 5.60 2.28 -16.20
CA HIS A 221 4.67 2.80 -15.19
C HIS A 221 3.71 1.71 -14.73
N ALA A 222 3.37 1.70 -13.44
CA ALA A 222 2.36 0.81 -12.89
C ALA A 222 1.42 1.60 -11.97
N GLY A 223 0.13 1.55 -12.31
CA GLY A 223 -0.91 2.24 -11.55
C GLY A 223 -2.28 2.12 -12.21
N ARG A 224 -3.34 2.34 -11.41
CA ARG A 224 -4.70 2.39 -11.91
C ARG A 224 -4.86 3.56 -12.89
N PHE A 225 -5.52 3.35 -14.01
CA PHE A 225 -5.85 4.42 -14.96
C PHE A 225 -6.92 5.35 -14.37
N SER A 226 -6.50 6.26 -13.51
CA SER A 226 -7.31 7.27 -12.81
C SER A 226 -6.60 8.62 -12.84
N ASP A 227 -7.33 9.70 -12.55
CA ASP A 227 -6.76 11.06 -12.51
C ASP A 227 -5.55 11.18 -11.59
N GLN A 228 -5.57 10.50 -10.44
CA GLN A 228 -4.49 10.50 -9.46
C GLN A 228 -3.12 10.14 -10.06
N LYS A 229 -3.08 9.13 -10.93
CA LYS A 229 -1.84 8.62 -11.54
C LYS A 229 -1.34 9.43 -12.72
N ASN A 230 -2.16 10.35 -13.25
CA ASN A 230 -1.81 11.33 -14.27
C ASN A 230 -1.18 10.72 -15.53
N HIS A 231 -1.78 9.64 -16.03
CA HIS A 231 -1.31 8.98 -17.27
C HIS A 231 -1.33 9.92 -18.48
N SER A 232 -2.20 10.94 -18.46
CA SER A 232 -2.23 11.95 -19.52
C SER A 232 -0.89 12.66 -19.64
N PHE A 233 -0.35 13.18 -18.53
CA PHE A 233 0.95 13.85 -18.53
C PHE A 233 2.11 12.86 -18.79
N LEU A 234 1.99 11.60 -18.33
CA LEU A 234 2.97 10.55 -18.66
C LEU A 234 3.09 10.32 -20.16
N LEU A 235 1.98 10.34 -20.91
CA LEU A 235 2.01 10.21 -22.38
C LEU A 235 2.68 11.42 -23.03
N ASP A 236 2.49 12.62 -22.51
CA ASP A 236 3.16 13.84 -23.02
C ASP A 236 4.67 13.76 -22.77
N ILE A 237 5.09 13.29 -21.56
CA ILE A 237 6.51 13.02 -21.23
C ILE A 237 7.07 11.98 -22.20
N PHE A 238 6.36 10.87 -22.41
CA PHE A 238 6.84 9.81 -23.26
C PHE A 238 6.92 10.24 -24.74
N GLN A 239 6.01 11.07 -25.24
CA GLN A 239 6.13 11.64 -26.57
C GLN A 239 7.44 12.44 -26.72
N ALA A 240 7.79 13.25 -25.71
CA ALA A 240 9.05 13.99 -25.72
C ALA A 240 10.28 13.07 -25.65
N VAL A 241 10.21 11.97 -24.87
CA VAL A 241 11.25 10.91 -24.83
C VAL A 241 11.39 10.26 -26.20
N HIS A 242 10.28 9.80 -26.79
CA HIS A 242 10.27 9.06 -28.06
C HIS A 242 10.74 9.94 -29.23
N ARG A 243 10.40 11.22 -29.23
CA ARG A 243 10.90 12.19 -30.22
C ARG A 243 12.43 12.35 -30.14
N LYS A 244 13.02 12.35 -28.93
CA LYS A 244 14.47 12.45 -28.70
C LYS A 244 15.20 11.12 -29.00
N ASN A 245 14.53 10.00 -28.74
CA ASN A 245 15.05 8.65 -29.00
C ASN A 245 13.92 7.73 -29.50
N PRO A 246 13.79 7.50 -30.82
CA PRO A 246 12.74 6.64 -31.39
C PRO A 246 12.85 5.17 -30.97
N ASN A 247 14.00 4.73 -30.43
CA ASN A 247 14.18 3.35 -29.97
C ASN A 247 13.69 3.13 -28.53
N THR A 248 12.57 3.77 -28.16
CA THR A 248 11.97 3.71 -26.83
C THR A 248 10.58 3.08 -26.84
N VAL A 249 10.18 2.48 -25.73
CA VAL A 249 8.84 1.91 -25.51
C VAL A 249 8.33 2.36 -24.15
N LEU A 250 7.04 2.73 -24.09
CA LEU A 250 6.33 2.95 -22.82
C LEU A 250 5.53 1.69 -22.46
N LEU A 251 5.84 1.09 -21.31
CA LEU A 251 5.19 -0.12 -20.81
C LEU A 251 4.30 0.22 -19.60
N LEU A 252 2.98 0.09 -19.79
CA LEU A 252 1.96 0.50 -18.83
C LEU A 252 1.26 -0.71 -18.21
N PHE A 253 1.29 -0.79 -16.88
CA PHE A 253 0.56 -1.80 -16.10
C PHE A 253 -0.58 -1.17 -15.31
N GLY A 254 -1.73 -1.84 -15.32
CA GLY A 254 -2.93 -1.46 -14.59
C GLY A 254 -4.17 -1.46 -15.47
N VAL A 255 -5.29 -1.24 -14.83
CA VAL A 255 -6.61 -1.06 -15.45
C VAL A 255 -7.31 0.13 -14.79
N GLY A 256 -8.30 0.71 -15.43
CA GLY A 256 -9.06 1.81 -14.84
C GLY A 256 -9.92 2.53 -15.86
N GLU A 257 -10.74 3.45 -15.34
CA GLU A 257 -11.78 4.18 -16.09
C GLU A 257 -11.21 5.07 -17.21
N LEU A 258 -9.97 5.51 -17.10
CA LEU A 258 -9.34 6.39 -18.09
C LEU A 258 -8.57 5.65 -19.18
N GLN A 259 -8.50 4.31 -19.16
CA GLN A 259 -7.64 3.54 -20.06
C GLN A 259 -7.94 3.81 -21.54
N GLU A 260 -9.21 3.83 -21.95
CA GLU A 260 -9.59 4.09 -23.34
C GLU A 260 -9.27 5.54 -23.76
N ALA A 261 -9.47 6.49 -22.87
CA ALA A 261 -9.09 7.88 -23.13
C ALA A 261 -7.57 8.01 -23.35
N MET A 262 -6.75 7.26 -22.59
CA MET A 262 -5.30 7.26 -22.75
C MET A 262 -4.84 6.59 -24.04
N LYS A 263 -5.49 5.52 -24.51
CA LYS A 263 -5.23 4.93 -25.82
C LYS A 263 -5.53 5.92 -26.95
N ASN A 264 -6.66 6.65 -26.87
CA ASN A 264 -7.01 7.68 -27.82
C ASN A 264 -5.99 8.82 -27.83
N LYS A 265 -5.52 9.24 -26.65
CA LYS A 265 -4.47 10.25 -26.54
C LYS A 265 -3.15 9.77 -27.18
N ALA A 266 -2.73 8.52 -26.97
CA ALA A 266 -1.55 7.96 -27.58
C ALA A 266 -1.61 8.01 -29.11
N ARG A 267 -2.78 7.70 -29.72
CA ARG A 267 -3.02 7.86 -31.17
C ARG A 267 -2.88 9.32 -31.62
N THR A 268 -3.54 10.23 -30.90
CA THR A 268 -3.47 11.66 -31.22
C THR A 268 -2.04 12.21 -31.17
N LEU A 269 -1.23 11.67 -30.26
CA LEU A 269 0.19 12.04 -30.11
C LEU A 269 1.10 11.33 -31.12
N GLY A 270 0.59 10.37 -31.91
CA GLY A 270 1.35 9.58 -32.89
C GLY A 270 2.37 8.64 -32.26
N ILE A 271 2.10 8.10 -31.08
CA ILE A 271 2.98 7.22 -30.33
C ILE A 271 2.35 5.85 -29.98
N GLU A 272 1.18 5.53 -30.54
CA GLU A 272 0.46 4.29 -30.21
C GLU A 272 1.30 3.02 -30.41
N ASP A 273 2.12 2.96 -31.45
CA ASP A 273 2.97 1.80 -31.76
C ASP A 273 4.14 1.62 -30.77
N ALA A 274 4.47 2.68 -30.02
CA ALA A 274 5.51 2.67 -29.01
C ALA A 274 4.98 2.54 -27.58
N VAL A 275 3.64 2.42 -27.38
CA VAL A 275 3.01 2.29 -26.06
C VAL A 275 2.33 0.93 -25.90
N ILE A 276 2.77 0.16 -24.92
CA ILE A 276 2.18 -1.13 -24.57
C ILE A 276 1.26 -0.97 -23.36
N PHE A 277 -0.04 -1.07 -23.58
CA PHE A 277 -1.06 -1.16 -22.53
C PHE A 277 -1.20 -2.63 -22.11
N TYR A 278 -0.36 -3.09 -21.17
CA TYR A 278 -0.27 -4.51 -20.79
C TYR A 278 -1.50 -4.99 -20.01
N GLY A 279 -2.14 -4.10 -19.26
CA GLY A 279 -3.20 -4.46 -18.32
C GLY A 279 -2.66 -4.82 -16.92
N ALA A 280 -3.47 -5.54 -16.13
CA ALA A 280 -3.05 -6.02 -14.81
C ALA A 280 -2.09 -7.21 -14.93
N SER A 281 -1.14 -7.31 -13.99
CA SER A 281 -0.24 -8.46 -13.88
C SER A 281 -0.13 -8.93 -12.44
N ASN A 282 -0.16 -10.24 -12.24
CA ASN A 282 0.11 -10.89 -10.93
C ASN A 282 1.60 -11.18 -10.74
N GLU A 283 2.44 -10.91 -11.75
CA GLU A 283 3.87 -11.16 -11.75
C GLU A 283 4.66 -9.85 -11.90
N MET A 284 4.20 -8.78 -11.19
CA MET A 284 4.86 -7.47 -11.28
C MET A 284 6.34 -7.53 -10.94
N ASN A 285 6.75 -8.39 -10.02
CA ASN A 285 8.16 -8.64 -9.71
C ASN A 285 9.01 -9.02 -10.94
N LYS A 286 8.44 -9.76 -11.88
CA LYS A 286 9.11 -10.07 -13.16
C LYS A 286 9.00 -8.90 -14.14
N MET A 287 7.87 -8.21 -14.17
CA MET A 287 7.62 -7.11 -15.11
C MET A 287 8.53 -5.90 -14.84
N TRP A 288 8.84 -5.61 -13.56
CA TRP A 288 9.85 -4.60 -13.21
C TRP A 288 11.22 -4.87 -13.84
N GLN A 289 11.56 -6.15 -14.04
CA GLN A 289 12.85 -6.51 -14.64
C GLN A 289 12.96 -6.06 -16.11
N ALA A 290 11.84 -5.96 -16.84
CA ALA A 290 11.83 -5.57 -18.25
C ALA A 290 12.14 -4.09 -18.50
N MET A 291 11.88 -3.23 -17.51
CA MET A 291 11.99 -1.77 -17.62
C MET A 291 13.45 -1.28 -17.49
N ASP A 292 13.70 -0.04 -17.89
CA ASP A 292 14.99 0.64 -17.73
C ASP A 292 14.88 1.85 -16.77
N VAL A 293 13.71 2.47 -16.72
CA VAL A 293 13.38 3.56 -15.80
C VAL A 293 11.90 3.50 -15.43
N PHE A 294 11.58 3.83 -14.19
CA PHE A 294 10.20 3.98 -13.70
C PHE A 294 9.82 5.45 -13.60
N VAL A 295 8.68 5.84 -14.19
CA VAL A 295 8.19 7.22 -14.18
C VAL A 295 6.81 7.29 -13.54
N MET A 296 6.65 8.13 -12.51
CA MET A 296 5.39 8.29 -11.79
C MET A 296 5.06 9.78 -11.59
N PRO A 297 4.34 10.41 -12.52
CA PRO A 297 3.94 11.81 -12.42
C PRO A 297 2.60 11.96 -11.68
N SER A 298 2.38 11.18 -10.62
CA SER A 298 1.13 11.20 -9.84
C SER A 298 0.87 12.57 -9.22
N LEU A 299 -0.42 12.95 -9.15
CA LEU A 299 -0.86 14.21 -8.54
C LEU A 299 -0.76 14.17 -7.01
N HIS A 300 -0.92 13.01 -6.40
CA HIS A 300 -0.79 12.76 -4.95
C HIS A 300 -0.64 11.27 -4.68
N GLU A 301 0.19 10.93 -3.68
CA GLU A 301 0.32 9.57 -3.13
C GLU A 301 0.59 9.66 -1.62
N GLY A 302 0.14 8.67 -0.87
CA GLY A 302 0.55 8.48 0.53
C GLY A 302 1.98 7.97 0.60
N LEU A 303 2.16 6.70 0.31
CA LEU A 303 3.45 6.05 0.02
C LEU A 303 3.21 5.05 -1.12
N PRO A 304 3.68 5.35 -2.36
CA PRO A 304 3.43 4.49 -3.50
C PRO A 304 4.27 3.21 -3.42
N VAL A 305 3.65 2.09 -3.06
CA VAL A 305 4.32 0.77 -2.97
C VAL A 305 4.99 0.39 -4.30
N THR A 306 4.37 0.72 -5.44
CA THR A 306 4.97 0.50 -6.77
C THR A 306 6.29 1.22 -6.97
N GLY A 307 6.49 2.38 -6.33
CA GLY A 307 7.77 3.10 -6.33
C GLY A 307 8.83 2.38 -5.49
N VAL A 308 8.43 1.73 -4.40
CA VAL A 308 9.32 0.89 -3.58
C VAL A 308 9.71 -0.39 -4.33
N GLU A 309 8.73 -1.07 -4.95
CA GLU A 309 8.95 -2.27 -5.78
C GLU A 309 9.90 -2.02 -6.95
N ALA A 310 9.73 -0.89 -7.65
CA ALA A 310 10.60 -0.48 -8.74
C ALA A 310 12.05 -0.31 -8.27
N GLN A 311 12.26 0.38 -7.14
CA GLN A 311 13.59 0.58 -6.57
C GLN A 311 14.20 -0.74 -6.04
N ALA A 312 13.40 -1.61 -5.43
CA ALA A 312 13.84 -2.95 -5.04
C ALA A 312 14.38 -3.75 -6.24
N SER A 313 13.77 -3.57 -7.41
CA SER A 313 14.23 -4.14 -8.68
C SER A 313 15.42 -3.38 -9.29
N GLY A 314 16.05 -2.47 -8.57
CA GLY A 314 17.20 -1.68 -9.04
C GLY A 314 16.86 -0.66 -10.14
N LEU A 315 15.59 -0.28 -10.30
CA LEU A 315 15.19 0.71 -11.30
C LEU A 315 15.50 2.13 -10.87
N PRO A 316 16.10 2.96 -11.73
CA PRO A 316 16.01 4.40 -11.59
C PRO A 316 14.54 4.86 -11.59
N CYS A 317 14.22 5.86 -10.78
CA CYS A 317 12.85 6.34 -10.60
C CYS A 317 12.77 7.86 -10.77
N VAL A 318 11.79 8.32 -11.54
CA VAL A 318 11.46 9.73 -11.70
C VAL A 318 10.04 9.95 -11.21
N PHE A 319 9.91 10.65 -10.08
CA PHE A 319 8.65 10.91 -9.39
C PHE A 319 8.24 12.39 -9.52
N SER A 320 6.95 12.67 -9.38
CA SER A 320 6.51 14.04 -9.16
C SER A 320 6.87 14.51 -7.74
N ASP A 321 7.14 15.80 -7.58
CA ASP A 321 7.36 16.44 -6.28
C ASP A 321 6.07 16.59 -5.45
N ALA A 322 4.92 16.29 -6.05
CA ALA A 322 3.62 16.28 -5.40
C ALA A 322 3.37 15.05 -4.50
N ILE A 323 4.23 14.03 -4.57
CA ILE A 323 4.16 12.84 -3.70
C ILE A 323 5.19 12.94 -2.57
N THR A 324 5.02 12.06 -1.56
CA THR A 324 5.98 12.03 -0.44
C THR A 324 7.40 11.72 -0.89
N LYS A 325 8.35 12.50 -0.37
CA LYS A 325 9.79 12.26 -0.60
C LYS A 325 10.31 11.00 0.10
N GLU A 326 9.56 10.45 1.03
CA GLU A 326 9.88 9.21 1.74
C GLU A 326 9.99 8.00 0.79
N VAL A 327 9.41 8.07 -0.41
CA VAL A 327 9.54 7.02 -1.43
C VAL A 327 10.92 7.00 -2.10
N GLY A 328 11.71 8.07 -1.99
CA GLY A 328 13.04 8.16 -2.58
C GLY A 328 14.08 7.43 -1.74
N LEU A 329 14.26 6.14 -1.96
CA LEU A 329 15.08 5.26 -1.13
C LEU A 329 16.50 5.08 -1.70
N THR A 330 16.64 5.12 -3.02
CA THR A 330 17.91 4.86 -3.70
C THR A 330 18.49 6.14 -4.31
N SER A 331 19.80 6.13 -4.58
CA SER A 331 20.51 7.27 -5.19
C SER A 331 20.07 7.59 -6.63
N ASN A 332 19.39 6.64 -7.29
CA ASN A 332 18.88 6.81 -8.66
C ASN A 332 17.41 7.29 -8.65
N THR A 333 17.02 8.10 -7.67
CA THR A 333 15.67 8.63 -7.55
C THR A 333 15.70 10.15 -7.69
N GLU A 334 14.81 10.68 -8.54
CA GLU A 334 14.63 12.11 -8.75
C GLU A 334 13.17 12.53 -8.58
N PHE A 335 12.98 13.76 -8.15
CA PHE A 335 11.65 14.38 -7.98
C PHE A 335 11.56 15.63 -8.84
N LEU A 336 10.56 15.69 -9.71
CA LEU A 336 10.34 16.80 -10.64
C LEU A 336 8.98 17.44 -10.42
N SER A 337 8.91 18.74 -10.63
CA SER A 337 7.63 19.46 -10.54
C SER A 337 6.71 19.09 -11.70
N LEU A 338 5.42 18.94 -11.39
CA LEU A 338 4.38 18.78 -12.41
C LEU A 338 4.14 20.05 -13.24
N GLN A 339 4.74 21.20 -12.84
CA GLN A 339 4.71 22.43 -13.60
C GLN A 339 5.80 22.48 -14.69
N GLU A 340 6.79 21.58 -14.62
CA GLU A 340 7.81 21.46 -15.65
C GLU A 340 7.22 20.91 -16.96
N LYS A 341 7.81 21.36 -18.06
CA LYS A 341 7.42 20.89 -19.39
C LYS A 341 7.78 19.39 -19.58
N PRO A 342 7.03 18.64 -20.42
CA PRO A 342 7.35 17.26 -20.75
C PRO A 342 8.79 17.04 -21.24
N ASP A 343 9.38 18.01 -21.93
CA ASP A 343 10.76 17.96 -22.41
C ASP A 343 11.80 17.92 -21.28
N VAL A 344 11.56 18.62 -20.17
CA VAL A 344 12.42 18.58 -18.98
C VAL A 344 12.37 17.19 -18.36
N TRP A 345 11.16 16.64 -18.17
CA TRP A 345 11.01 15.26 -17.70
C TRP A 345 11.70 14.25 -18.60
N ALA A 346 11.60 14.43 -19.93
CA ALA A 346 12.23 13.55 -20.89
C ALA A 346 13.76 13.56 -20.78
N GLU A 347 14.39 14.68 -20.49
CA GLU A 347 15.84 14.77 -20.26
C GLU A 347 16.26 13.97 -19.03
N HIS A 348 15.51 14.09 -17.92
CA HIS A 348 15.78 13.31 -16.72
C HIS A 348 15.53 11.81 -16.93
N VAL A 349 14.51 11.43 -17.69
CA VAL A 349 14.25 10.02 -18.03
C VAL A 349 15.39 9.44 -18.87
N LEU A 350 15.85 10.17 -19.90
CA LEU A 350 16.90 9.71 -20.81
C LEU A 350 18.30 9.67 -20.16
N LYS A 351 18.54 10.44 -19.12
CA LYS A 351 19.78 10.42 -18.31
C LYS A 351 20.11 9.01 -17.80
N TYR A 352 19.09 8.17 -17.57
CA TYR A 352 19.24 6.84 -17.03
C TYR A 352 19.47 5.73 -18.08
N MET A 353 19.59 6.08 -19.37
CA MET A 353 19.76 5.07 -20.45
C MET A 353 20.97 4.14 -20.26
N ASN A 354 22.04 4.65 -19.66
CA ASN A 354 23.30 3.90 -19.52
C ASN A 354 23.55 3.46 -18.05
N VAL A 355 22.55 3.57 -17.20
CA VAL A 355 22.70 3.16 -15.80
C VAL A 355 22.61 1.64 -15.70
N GLN A 356 23.68 1.03 -15.18
CA GLN A 356 23.65 -0.40 -14.86
C GLN A 356 22.81 -0.63 -13.61
N ARG A 357 21.80 -1.46 -13.75
CA ARG A 357 20.98 -1.89 -12.62
C ARG A 357 21.75 -2.86 -11.74
N LYS A 358 21.50 -2.79 -10.43
CA LYS A 358 22.06 -3.67 -9.42
C LYS A 358 21.03 -3.91 -8.32
N SER A 359 21.29 -4.89 -7.45
CA SER A 359 20.49 -5.09 -6.25
C SER A 359 20.60 -3.88 -5.33
N GLU A 360 19.47 -3.37 -4.91
CA GLU A 360 19.34 -2.32 -3.88
C GLU A 360 18.73 -2.85 -2.58
N ARG A 361 18.61 -4.18 -2.46
CA ARG A 361 17.98 -4.88 -1.34
C ARG A 361 18.42 -4.36 0.02
N LYS A 362 19.73 -4.26 0.27
CA LYS A 362 20.27 -3.82 1.56
C LYS A 362 19.81 -2.43 1.97
N ILE A 363 19.67 -1.51 1.01
CA ILE A 363 19.20 -0.13 1.28
C ILE A 363 17.75 -0.17 1.72
N LEU A 364 16.91 -0.97 1.04
CA LEU A 364 15.50 -1.08 1.38
C LEU A 364 15.27 -1.84 2.69
N GLU A 365 16.07 -2.87 2.99
CA GLU A 365 16.08 -3.56 4.30
C GLU A 365 16.38 -2.58 5.44
N GLN A 366 17.43 -1.76 5.30
CA GLN A 366 17.80 -0.75 6.29
C GLN A 366 16.73 0.35 6.44
N ALA A 367 16.01 0.65 5.38
CA ALA A 367 14.89 1.59 5.41
C ALA A 367 13.57 0.98 5.96
N GLY A 368 13.57 -0.32 6.34
CA GLY A 368 12.42 -1.00 6.98
C GLY A 368 11.37 -1.52 6.00
N TYR A 369 11.71 -1.70 4.72
CA TYR A 369 10.78 -2.17 3.69
C TYR A 369 10.78 -3.70 3.50
N ASP A 370 11.47 -4.46 4.35
CA ASP A 370 11.40 -5.93 4.34
C ASP A 370 10.10 -6.41 4.98
N ILE A 371 9.35 -7.21 4.24
CA ILE A 371 8.07 -7.77 4.70
C ILE A 371 8.22 -8.68 5.91
N GLN A 372 9.33 -9.43 6.04
CA GLN A 372 9.58 -10.28 7.20
C GLN A 372 9.76 -9.43 8.46
N GLN A 373 10.54 -8.34 8.38
CA GLN A 373 10.70 -7.40 9.51
C GLN A 373 9.36 -6.77 9.91
N THR A 374 8.51 -6.45 8.93
CA THR A 374 7.16 -5.94 9.18
C THR A 374 6.32 -6.99 9.90
N ALA A 375 6.32 -8.24 9.42
CA ALA A 375 5.58 -9.35 10.03
C ALA A 375 6.05 -9.64 11.45
N ASP A 376 7.35 -9.63 11.70
CA ASP A 376 7.95 -9.83 13.04
C ASP A 376 7.52 -8.70 13.99
N THR A 377 7.49 -7.45 13.52
CA THR A 377 7.00 -6.29 14.29
C THR A 377 5.54 -6.48 14.72
N PHE A 378 4.68 -6.93 13.81
CA PHE A 378 3.28 -7.22 14.12
C PHE A 378 3.13 -8.40 15.08
N ALA A 379 3.88 -9.49 14.84
CA ALA A 379 3.85 -10.67 15.70
C ALA A 379 4.26 -10.31 17.12
N GLN A 380 5.38 -9.63 17.30
CA GLN A 380 5.88 -9.23 18.62
C GLN A 380 4.89 -8.31 19.34
N LEU A 381 4.31 -7.32 18.63
CA LEU A 381 3.30 -6.42 19.18
C LEU A 381 2.12 -7.22 19.75
N TYR A 382 1.50 -8.07 18.93
CA TYR A 382 0.24 -8.71 19.31
C TYR A 382 0.42 -9.90 20.26
N LEU A 383 1.53 -10.61 20.21
CA LEU A 383 1.86 -11.60 21.22
C LEU A 383 2.06 -10.95 22.59
N ASN A 384 2.81 -9.85 22.68
CA ASN A 384 2.99 -9.09 23.92
C ASN A 384 1.67 -8.48 24.45
N VAL A 385 0.75 -8.13 23.55
CA VAL A 385 -0.58 -7.65 23.91
C VAL A 385 -1.44 -8.79 24.46
N ALA A 386 -1.44 -9.95 23.81
CA ALA A 386 -2.24 -11.11 24.22
C ALA A 386 -1.85 -11.62 25.61
N GLU A 387 -0.56 -11.54 25.97
CA GLU A 387 -0.07 -11.89 27.32
C GLU A 387 -0.64 -10.99 28.44
N LYS A 388 -1.14 -9.81 28.11
CA LYS A 388 -1.64 -8.80 29.05
C LYS A 388 -3.17 -8.75 29.12
N LEU A 389 -3.86 -9.45 28.21
CA LEU A 389 -5.33 -9.48 28.10
C LEU A 389 -5.95 -10.73 28.73
#